data_b179efabbb53e307598f0b46f84f248a
#
_entry.id   b179efabbb53e307598f0b46f84f248a
#
_cell.length_a   1.000
_cell.length_b   1.000
_cell.length_c   1.000
_cell.angle_alpha   90.00
_cell.angle_beta   90.00
_cell.angle_gamma   90.00
#
_symmetry.space_group_name_H-M   'P 1'
#
loop_
_entity.id
_entity.type
_entity.pdbx_description
1 polymer ?
#
loop_
_entity_poly.entity_id
_entity_poly.type
_entity_poly.pdbx_seq_one_letter_code
_entity_poly.pdbx_strand_id
1 'polypeptide(L)'
;MRHTIAQIAQALGAEAAGDVTLEVIGAAEPAAAGPEQLALAMDPKYAEGLTKGAAVAALLWEGADWQALGLRAAIFAPRGRLAMAGLSRMMDTGPVIAPGIHPLAVVDPSARIGAGAAIGPFVVIAAGVEIGPGARIASHVSIADGARIGADALILQGARIGARVVIGDRFICQPGAAIGADGFSFVTPEKSGVEEIRETLGQREGITAQSWTRIHSLGAVTIGNDVEIGANACVDRGTIRDTVIGDGTKLDNLVHIGHNVEIGRDCLLCGQVGIAGSSKIGDRVVLAGQCGVNDNIFVGDDVIAGGGTKIFTNAPAGRVLLGYPAVKMETHLEMQKALRRLPRWMKSVSQTADKES
;
A
#
# COMPACT_ATOMS: atom_id res chain seq x y z
N MET A 1 0.20 28.21 4.98
CA MET A 1 1.28 28.70 5.89
C MET A 1 2.37 29.29 5.03
N ARG A 2 3.13 30.30 5.54
CA ARG A 2 4.32 30.82 4.88
C ARG A 2 5.54 30.16 5.50
N HIS A 3 6.52 29.81 4.68
CA HIS A 3 7.78 29.21 5.15
C HIS A 3 8.94 29.92 4.46
N THR A 4 9.98 30.26 5.21
CA THR A 4 11.20 30.80 4.59
C THR A 4 12.02 29.71 3.93
N ILE A 5 12.83 30.08 2.93
CA ILE A 5 13.77 29.14 2.28
C ILE A 5 14.70 28.49 3.31
N ALA A 6 15.15 29.27 4.31
CA ALA A 6 15.96 28.73 5.42
C ALA A 6 15.23 27.64 6.21
N GLN A 7 13.96 27.86 6.56
CA GLN A 7 13.15 26.86 7.28
C GLN A 7 12.95 25.58 6.48
N ILE A 8 12.69 25.73 5.18
CA ILE A 8 12.52 24.56 4.30
C ILE A 8 13.85 23.81 4.19
N ALA A 9 14.97 24.49 3.93
CA ALA A 9 16.28 23.86 3.84
C ALA A 9 16.64 23.10 5.13
N GLN A 10 16.40 23.70 6.29
CA GLN A 10 16.62 23.06 7.58
C GLN A 10 15.76 21.80 7.75
N ALA A 11 14.48 21.87 7.40
CA ALA A 11 13.56 20.73 7.51
C ALA A 11 13.94 19.57 6.56
N LEU A 12 14.57 19.90 5.43
CA LEU A 12 15.06 18.92 4.45
C LEU A 12 16.47 18.40 4.76
N GLY A 13 17.19 19.01 5.71
CA GLY A 13 18.62 18.76 5.92
C GLY A 13 19.44 19.09 4.67
N ALA A 14 19.06 20.12 3.91
CA ALA A 14 19.63 20.50 2.63
C ALA A 14 20.35 21.85 2.72
N GLU A 15 21.33 22.08 1.84
CA GLU A 15 21.97 23.37 1.69
C GLU A 15 21.06 24.36 0.93
N ALA A 16 21.17 25.63 1.28
CA ALA A 16 20.49 26.72 0.58
C ALA A 16 21.44 27.86 0.23
N ALA A 17 21.13 28.57 -0.86
CA ALA A 17 21.90 29.71 -1.32
C ALA A 17 20.99 30.88 -1.74
N GLY A 18 21.55 32.09 -1.78
CA GLY A 18 20.85 33.33 -2.15
C GLY A 18 20.06 33.92 -0.97
N ASP A 19 18.92 34.52 -1.26
CA ASP A 19 18.06 35.17 -0.27
C ASP A 19 17.22 34.12 0.50
N VAL A 20 17.81 33.51 1.50
CA VAL A 20 17.16 32.47 2.31
C VAL A 20 16.02 32.99 3.21
N THR A 21 15.81 34.32 3.26
CA THR A 21 14.69 34.94 3.99
C THR A 21 13.42 35.03 3.17
N LEU A 22 13.47 34.74 1.87
CA LEU A 22 12.30 34.67 1.01
C LEU A 22 11.26 33.70 1.57
N GLU A 23 10.03 34.14 1.56
CA GLU A 23 8.89 33.32 2.00
C GLU A 23 8.15 32.73 0.80
N VAL A 24 7.75 31.48 0.93
CA VAL A 24 6.88 30.78 -0.01
C VAL A 24 5.65 30.22 0.69
N ILE A 25 4.53 30.14 -0.04
CA ILE A 25 3.23 29.65 0.46
C ILE A 25 2.93 28.22 0.00
N GLY A 26 3.74 27.66 -0.88
CA GLY A 26 3.54 26.34 -1.44
C GLY A 26 4.65 25.98 -2.42
N ALA A 27 4.51 24.82 -3.03
CA ALA A 27 5.41 24.32 -4.07
C ALA A 27 4.63 24.04 -5.35
N ALA A 28 5.30 24.16 -6.50
CA ALA A 28 4.67 23.91 -7.80
C ALA A 28 5.70 23.35 -8.81
N GLU A 29 5.18 22.78 -9.90
CA GLU A 29 6.02 22.40 -11.04
C GLU A 29 6.70 23.64 -11.65
N PRO A 30 7.95 23.53 -12.15
CA PRO A 30 8.74 24.68 -12.55
C PRO A 30 8.03 25.62 -13.52
N ALA A 31 7.34 25.09 -14.53
CA ALA A 31 6.65 25.88 -15.54
C ALA A 31 5.36 26.58 -15.06
N ALA A 32 4.80 26.12 -13.94
CA ALA A 32 3.57 26.65 -13.37
C ALA A 32 3.79 27.44 -12.08
N ALA A 33 5.00 27.42 -11.53
CA ALA A 33 5.32 28.05 -10.26
C ALA A 33 5.25 29.58 -10.34
N GLY A 34 4.45 30.18 -9.47
CA GLY A 34 4.33 31.62 -9.30
C GLY A 34 5.41 32.19 -8.37
N PRO A 35 5.47 33.55 -8.22
CA PRO A 35 6.54 34.22 -7.46
C PRO A 35 6.55 33.91 -5.95
N GLU A 36 5.45 33.46 -5.38
CA GLU A 36 5.35 33.04 -3.97
C GLU A 36 5.41 31.51 -3.79
N GLN A 37 5.81 30.76 -4.81
CA GLN A 37 5.90 29.32 -4.76
C GLN A 37 7.34 28.84 -4.99
N LEU A 38 7.71 27.74 -4.32
CA LEU A 38 8.98 27.06 -4.55
C LEU A 38 8.86 26.16 -5.79
N ALA A 39 9.63 26.43 -6.83
CA ALA A 39 9.65 25.58 -8.02
C ALA A 39 10.41 24.26 -7.74
N LEU A 40 9.89 23.14 -8.22
CA LEU A 40 10.46 21.82 -7.96
C LEU A 40 11.25 21.31 -9.19
N ALA A 41 12.50 21.71 -9.32
CA ALA A 41 13.39 21.36 -10.42
C ALA A 41 14.59 20.52 -9.95
N MET A 42 14.33 19.37 -9.35
CA MET A 42 15.34 18.49 -8.72
C MET A 42 16.14 17.61 -9.71
N ASP A 43 16.00 17.86 -11.01
CA ASP A 43 16.73 17.16 -12.09
C ASP A 43 16.97 18.18 -13.21
N PRO A 44 18.18 18.20 -13.85
CA PRO A 44 18.52 19.13 -14.93
C PRO A 44 17.49 19.21 -16.07
N LYS A 45 16.80 18.13 -16.36
CA LYS A 45 15.74 18.10 -17.40
C LYS A 45 14.58 19.05 -17.14
N TYR A 46 14.39 19.50 -15.90
CA TYR A 46 13.34 20.45 -15.52
C TYR A 46 13.80 21.93 -15.58
N ALA A 47 15.08 22.19 -15.87
CA ALA A 47 15.63 23.54 -15.90
C ALA A 47 14.88 24.46 -16.89
N GLU A 48 14.55 23.97 -18.08
CA GLU A 48 13.78 24.72 -19.07
C GLU A 48 12.40 25.16 -18.53
N GLY A 49 11.77 24.38 -17.65
CA GLY A 49 10.51 24.75 -17.05
C GLY A 49 10.58 26.01 -16.18
N LEU A 50 11.72 26.28 -15.55
CA LEU A 50 11.91 27.47 -14.70
C LEU A 50 11.78 28.77 -15.48
N THR A 51 12.20 28.78 -16.74
CA THR A 51 12.11 29.98 -17.61
C THR A 51 10.68 30.28 -18.08
N LYS A 52 9.77 29.31 -17.96
CA LYS A 52 8.36 29.45 -18.33
C LYS A 52 7.49 29.87 -17.13
N GLY A 53 7.94 29.59 -15.91
CA GLY A 53 7.30 30.01 -14.68
C GLY A 53 7.73 31.40 -14.21
N ALA A 54 7.25 31.80 -13.06
CA ALA A 54 7.56 33.07 -12.42
C ALA A 54 8.19 32.90 -11.02
N ALA A 55 8.59 31.68 -10.65
CA ALA A 55 9.19 31.40 -9.34
C ALA A 55 10.53 32.13 -9.18
N VAL A 56 10.75 32.71 -8.01
CA VAL A 56 12.02 33.37 -7.64
C VAL A 56 12.91 32.48 -6.77
N ALA A 57 12.38 31.30 -6.35
CA ALA A 57 13.11 30.33 -5.57
C ALA A 57 12.79 28.90 -6.07
N ALA A 58 13.76 28.00 -6.02
CA ALA A 58 13.58 26.61 -6.45
C ALA A 58 14.30 25.60 -5.56
N LEU A 59 13.74 24.39 -5.51
CA LEU A 59 14.42 23.19 -5.06
C LEU A 59 15.11 22.56 -6.27
N LEU A 60 16.44 22.52 -6.26
CA LEU A 60 17.29 22.16 -7.39
C LEU A 60 18.07 20.86 -7.13
N TRP A 61 18.67 20.32 -8.17
CA TRP A 61 19.68 19.27 -8.09
C TRP A 61 21.00 19.81 -7.53
N GLU A 62 21.82 18.95 -6.99
CA GLU A 62 23.14 19.30 -6.47
C GLU A 62 24.05 19.88 -7.58
N GLY A 63 24.71 20.99 -7.28
CA GLY A 63 25.61 21.66 -8.20
C GLY A 63 24.95 22.54 -9.29
N ALA A 64 23.64 22.76 -9.21
CA ALA A 64 22.94 23.68 -10.14
C ALA A 64 23.43 25.12 -10.00
N ASP A 65 23.65 25.79 -11.13
CA ASP A 65 23.90 27.24 -11.16
C ASP A 65 22.57 28.00 -11.09
N TRP A 66 22.12 28.22 -9.87
CA TRP A 66 20.85 28.86 -9.60
C TRP A 66 20.78 30.31 -10.06
N GLN A 67 21.95 31.02 -10.13
CA GLN A 67 22.04 32.41 -10.61
C GLN A 67 21.82 32.48 -12.12
N ALA A 68 22.45 31.58 -12.87
CA ALA A 68 22.21 31.46 -14.31
C ALA A 68 20.75 31.06 -14.63
N LEU A 69 20.04 30.42 -13.72
CA LEU A 69 18.62 30.11 -13.85
C LEU A 69 17.69 31.29 -13.48
N GLY A 70 18.26 32.45 -13.12
CA GLY A 70 17.49 33.67 -12.80
C GLY A 70 16.79 33.67 -11.45
N LEU A 71 17.19 32.79 -10.55
CA LEU A 71 16.57 32.66 -9.23
C LEU A 71 17.18 33.61 -8.21
N ARG A 72 16.44 33.94 -7.16
CA ARG A 72 16.92 34.72 -6.02
C ARG A 72 17.36 33.85 -4.86
N ALA A 73 16.82 32.64 -4.76
CA ALA A 73 17.20 31.63 -3.77
C ALA A 73 17.08 30.22 -4.33
N ALA A 74 17.88 29.31 -3.79
CA ALA A 74 17.86 27.91 -4.15
C ALA A 74 18.05 27.03 -2.91
N ILE A 75 17.47 25.83 -2.95
CA ILE A 75 17.73 24.72 -2.01
C ILE A 75 18.27 23.55 -2.84
N PHE A 76 19.34 22.90 -2.40
CA PHE A 76 19.98 21.82 -3.15
C PHE A 76 19.64 20.45 -2.53
N ALA A 77 19.02 19.59 -3.33
CA ALA A 77 18.56 18.28 -2.89
C ALA A 77 19.42 17.16 -3.47
N PRO A 78 20.30 16.53 -2.68
CA PRO A 78 21.11 15.39 -3.13
C PRO A 78 20.25 14.20 -3.57
N ARG A 79 19.10 14.04 -2.93
CA ARG A 79 18.10 12.99 -3.22
C ARG A 79 16.73 13.62 -3.42
N GLY A 80 16.42 14.02 -4.65
CA GLY A 80 15.20 14.76 -4.99
C GLY A 80 13.89 14.14 -4.46
N ARG A 81 13.70 12.84 -4.60
CA ARG A 81 12.49 12.17 -4.07
C ARG A 81 12.38 12.20 -2.54
N LEU A 82 13.50 12.11 -1.84
CA LEU A 82 13.52 12.21 -0.37
C LEU A 82 13.22 13.65 0.08
N ALA A 83 13.80 14.63 -0.61
CA ALA A 83 13.50 16.04 -0.38
C ALA A 83 12.01 16.35 -0.63
N MET A 84 11.41 15.79 -1.69
CA MET A 84 9.98 15.89 -1.94
C MET A 84 9.15 15.36 -0.76
N ALA A 85 9.51 14.23 -0.19
CA ALA A 85 8.80 13.66 0.96
C ALA A 85 8.87 14.59 2.20
N GLY A 86 10.04 15.19 2.45
CA GLY A 86 10.23 16.16 3.54
C GLY A 86 9.41 17.43 3.31
N LEU A 87 9.49 17.97 2.09
CA LEU A 87 8.77 19.18 1.70
C LEU A 87 7.26 19.01 1.76
N SER A 88 6.73 17.92 1.18
CA SER A 88 5.30 17.64 1.21
C SER A 88 4.79 17.46 2.64
N ARG A 89 5.55 16.79 3.50
CA ARG A 89 5.20 16.68 4.93
C ARG A 89 5.13 18.04 5.62
N MET A 90 6.05 18.96 5.31
CA MET A 90 6.08 20.28 5.89
C MET A 90 4.91 21.17 5.42
N MET A 91 4.47 20.97 4.19
CA MET A 91 3.42 21.78 3.57
C MET A 91 2.03 21.16 3.67
N ASP A 92 1.93 19.87 4.03
CA ASP A 92 0.65 19.19 4.19
C ASP A 92 -0.06 19.70 5.44
N THR A 93 -1.23 20.28 5.26
CA THR A 93 -2.11 20.70 6.35
C THR A 93 -2.96 19.55 6.89
N GLY A 94 -2.95 18.42 6.19
CA GLY A 94 -3.80 17.28 6.48
C GLY A 94 -5.31 17.57 6.42
N PRO A 95 -6.15 16.56 6.66
CA PRO A 95 -7.61 16.76 6.67
C PRO A 95 -8.03 17.62 7.87
N VAL A 96 -9.01 18.50 7.65
CA VAL A 96 -9.58 19.33 8.72
C VAL A 96 -10.61 18.49 9.48
N ILE A 97 -10.28 18.08 10.71
CA ILE A 97 -11.18 17.41 11.65
C ILE A 97 -11.16 18.22 12.93
N ALA A 98 -12.34 18.71 13.35
CA ALA A 98 -12.44 19.54 14.54
C ALA A 98 -12.03 18.75 15.80
N PRO A 99 -11.27 19.35 16.73
CA PRO A 99 -10.89 18.70 17.99
C PRO A 99 -12.12 18.28 18.81
N GLY A 100 -11.98 17.18 19.56
CA GLY A 100 -13.04 16.62 20.39
C GLY A 100 -13.99 15.70 19.63
N ILE A 101 -15.09 15.34 20.25
CA ILE A 101 -16.09 14.42 19.70
C ILE A 101 -17.25 15.25 19.11
N HIS A 102 -17.48 15.06 17.82
CA HIS A 102 -18.56 15.79 17.13
C HIS A 102 -19.93 15.36 17.69
N PRO A 103 -20.89 16.28 17.91
CA PRO A 103 -22.20 15.96 18.50
C PRO A 103 -23.03 14.93 17.73
N LEU A 104 -22.77 14.75 16.43
CA LEU A 104 -23.41 13.73 15.59
C LEU A 104 -22.61 12.41 15.53
N ALA A 105 -21.57 12.23 16.30
CA ALA A 105 -20.92 10.93 16.47
C ALA A 105 -21.69 10.08 17.49
N VAL A 106 -21.77 8.78 17.25
CA VAL A 106 -22.37 7.82 18.17
C VAL A 106 -21.23 7.05 18.84
N VAL A 107 -21.07 7.27 20.13
CA VAL A 107 -19.98 6.64 20.92
C VAL A 107 -20.60 5.86 22.06
N ASP A 108 -20.30 4.56 22.12
CA ASP A 108 -20.76 3.72 23.23
C ASP A 108 -20.17 4.20 24.56
N PRO A 109 -20.95 4.24 25.66
CA PRO A 109 -20.44 4.70 26.97
C PRO A 109 -19.27 3.91 27.52
N SER A 110 -19.06 2.66 27.10
CA SER A 110 -17.93 1.84 27.51
C SER A 110 -16.65 2.08 26.70
N ALA A 111 -16.72 2.84 25.61
CA ALA A 111 -15.55 3.17 24.80
C ALA A 111 -14.61 4.13 25.54
N ARG A 112 -13.31 3.92 25.38
CA ARG A 112 -12.25 4.76 25.93
C ARG A 112 -11.53 5.52 24.84
N ILE A 113 -11.63 6.84 24.86
CA ILE A 113 -11.04 7.72 23.84
C ILE A 113 -9.92 8.54 24.52
N GLY A 114 -8.71 8.44 23.96
CA GLY A 114 -7.52 9.11 24.43
C GLY A 114 -7.58 10.63 24.28
N ALA A 115 -6.74 11.32 25.06
CA ALA A 115 -6.67 12.77 25.05
C ALA A 115 -6.27 13.31 23.66
N GLY A 116 -6.79 14.48 23.30
CA GLY A 116 -6.48 15.14 22.03
C GLY A 116 -7.10 14.50 20.79
N ALA A 117 -7.97 13.50 20.96
CA ALA A 117 -8.67 12.90 19.83
C ALA A 117 -9.63 13.88 19.14
N ALA A 118 -9.76 13.76 17.82
CA ALA A 118 -10.69 14.48 16.96
C ALA A 118 -11.59 13.49 16.23
N ILE A 119 -12.87 13.43 16.61
CA ILE A 119 -13.86 12.47 16.08
C ILE A 119 -14.90 13.26 15.27
N GLY A 120 -14.95 13.00 13.98
CA GLY A 120 -15.84 13.66 13.02
C GLY A 120 -17.31 13.28 13.12
N PRO A 121 -18.18 13.92 12.33
CA PRO A 121 -19.62 13.63 12.32
C PRO A 121 -19.90 12.23 11.76
N PHE A 122 -20.97 11.61 12.25
CA PHE A 122 -21.45 10.29 11.82
C PHE A 122 -20.45 9.14 12.01
N VAL A 123 -19.44 9.34 12.86
CA VAL A 123 -18.57 8.24 13.32
C VAL A 123 -19.36 7.39 14.30
N VAL A 124 -19.25 6.07 14.17
CA VAL A 124 -19.84 5.11 15.11
C VAL A 124 -18.72 4.34 15.81
N ILE A 125 -18.66 4.42 17.14
CA ILE A 125 -17.69 3.71 17.98
C ILE A 125 -18.47 2.80 18.92
N ALA A 126 -18.27 1.50 18.77
CA ALA A 126 -19.01 0.46 19.49
C ALA A 126 -18.44 0.18 20.90
N ALA A 127 -19.05 -0.80 21.57
CA ALA A 127 -18.73 -1.13 22.95
C ALA A 127 -17.29 -1.63 23.14
N GLY A 128 -16.65 -1.22 24.23
CA GLY A 128 -15.32 -1.66 24.63
C GLY A 128 -14.19 -1.26 23.68
N VAL A 129 -14.42 -0.34 22.76
CA VAL A 129 -13.38 0.21 21.87
C VAL A 129 -12.41 1.07 22.67
N GLU A 130 -11.13 0.92 22.37
CA GLU A 130 -10.05 1.74 22.95
C GLU A 130 -9.32 2.49 21.82
N ILE A 131 -9.24 3.81 21.94
CA ILE A 131 -8.56 4.70 21.00
C ILE A 131 -7.49 5.48 21.73
N GLY A 132 -6.27 5.40 21.24
CA GLY A 132 -5.11 6.11 21.80
C GLY A 132 -5.21 7.64 21.65
N PRO A 133 -4.31 8.38 22.32
CA PRO A 133 -4.28 9.83 22.24
C PRO A 133 -3.94 10.32 20.84
N GLY A 134 -4.37 11.54 20.50
CA GLY A 134 -4.04 12.20 19.24
C GLY A 134 -4.74 11.63 18.00
N ALA A 135 -5.62 10.64 18.14
CA ALA A 135 -6.32 10.03 17.01
C ALA A 135 -7.21 11.05 16.28
N ARG A 136 -7.19 10.99 14.96
CA ARG A 136 -7.98 11.85 14.06
C ARG A 136 -8.86 10.96 13.18
N ILE A 137 -10.16 10.96 13.43
CA ILE A 137 -11.13 10.08 12.80
C ILE A 137 -12.15 10.92 12.02
N ALA A 138 -12.12 10.78 10.70
CA ALA A 138 -12.97 11.53 9.79
C ALA A 138 -14.44 11.01 9.80
N SER A 139 -15.31 11.66 9.06
CA SER A 139 -16.73 11.33 9.03
C SER A 139 -17.02 9.91 8.52
N HIS A 140 -18.14 9.32 8.98
CA HIS A 140 -18.68 8.03 8.53
C HIS A 140 -17.75 6.83 8.76
N VAL A 141 -16.77 6.93 9.64
CA VAL A 141 -15.97 5.78 10.08
C VAL A 141 -16.79 4.95 11.06
N SER A 142 -16.69 3.63 10.94
CA SER A 142 -17.26 2.70 11.91
C SER A 142 -16.18 1.84 12.57
N ILE A 143 -16.21 1.74 13.89
CA ILE A 143 -15.27 0.96 14.70
C ILE A 143 -16.09 0.00 15.55
N ALA A 144 -15.94 -1.29 15.31
CA ALA A 144 -16.74 -2.33 15.94
C ALA A 144 -16.16 -2.76 17.30
N ASP A 145 -16.94 -3.57 18.02
CA ASP A 145 -16.75 -3.94 19.42
C ASP A 145 -15.34 -4.42 19.74
N GLY A 146 -14.78 -3.91 20.82
CA GLY A 146 -13.50 -4.32 21.37
C GLY A 146 -12.28 -4.06 20.51
N ALA A 147 -12.39 -3.26 19.45
CA ALA A 147 -11.23 -2.84 18.68
C ALA A 147 -10.31 -1.93 19.50
N ARG A 148 -9.01 -2.04 19.28
CA ARG A 148 -7.97 -1.24 19.94
C ARG A 148 -7.10 -0.54 18.91
N ILE A 149 -6.97 0.77 19.01
CA ILE A 149 -6.24 1.63 18.09
C ILE A 149 -5.23 2.43 18.90
N GLY A 150 -3.97 2.41 18.48
CA GLY A 150 -2.86 3.12 19.12
C GLY A 150 -2.94 4.64 18.99
N ALA A 151 -1.86 5.31 19.41
CA ALA A 151 -1.74 6.76 19.38
C ALA A 151 -1.58 7.31 17.96
N ASP A 152 -1.98 8.56 17.76
CA ASP A 152 -1.77 9.35 16.53
C ASP A 152 -2.30 8.70 15.25
N ALA A 153 -3.36 7.90 15.35
CA ALA A 153 -3.99 7.29 14.20
C ALA A 153 -4.76 8.33 13.36
N LEU A 154 -4.65 8.25 12.04
CA LEU A 154 -5.44 9.01 11.07
C LEU A 154 -6.34 8.04 10.30
N ILE A 155 -7.65 8.12 10.55
CA ILE A 155 -8.64 7.26 9.88
C ILE A 155 -9.58 8.13 9.06
N LEU A 156 -9.54 7.94 7.74
CA LEU A 156 -10.27 8.78 6.80
C LEU A 156 -11.66 8.24 6.50
N GLN A 157 -12.44 9.02 5.73
CA GLN A 157 -13.89 8.89 5.56
C GLN A 157 -14.31 7.47 5.15
N GLY A 158 -15.34 6.97 5.83
CA GLY A 158 -16.00 5.71 5.47
C GLY A 158 -15.17 4.43 5.68
N ALA A 159 -14.01 4.53 6.33
CA ALA A 159 -13.23 3.34 6.72
C ALA A 159 -14.00 2.51 7.76
N ARG A 160 -13.81 1.20 7.73
CA ARG A 160 -14.50 0.23 8.61
C ARG A 160 -13.47 -0.62 9.34
N ILE A 161 -13.48 -0.54 10.66
CA ILE A 161 -12.64 -1.35 11.55
C ILE A 161 -13.52 -2.39 12.21
N GLY A 162 -13.25 -3.66 11.95
CA GLY A 162 -13.98 -4.80 12.46
C GLY A 162 -13.76 -5.06 13.96
N ALA A 163 -14.57 -5.95 14.50
CA ALA A 163 -14.50 -6.28 15.92
C ALA A 163 -13.17 -6.91 16.33
N ARG A 164 -12.67 -6.52 17.49
CA ARG A 164 -11.43 -7.01 18.12
C ARG A 164 -10.15 -6.75 17.30
N VAL A 165 -10.22 -5.94 16.26
CA VAL A 165 -9.02 -5.52 15.51
C VAL A 165 -8.07 -4.76 16.42
N VAL A 166 -6.78 -5.07 16.35
CA VAL A 166 -5.73 -4.40 17.11
C VAL A 166 -4.81 -3.66 16.15
N ILE A 167 -4.61 -2.37 16.39
CA ILE A 167 -3.83 -1.47 15.53
C ILE A 167 -2.82 -0.71 16.41
N GLY A 168 -1.57 -0.68 15.98
CA GLY A 168 -0.49 0.07 16.63
C GLY A 168 -0.59 1.59 16.41
N ASP A 169 0.49 2.29 16.74
CA ASP A 169 0.58 3.74 16.69
C ASP A 169 0.83 4.28 15.27
N ARG A 170 0.46 5.54 15.03
CA ARG A 170 0.67 6.30 13.78
C ARG A 170 0.11 5.60 12.56
N PHE A 171 -0.98 4.91 12.75
CA PHE A 171 -1.70 4.21 11.68
C PHE A 171 -2.41 5.21 10.77
N ILE A 172 -2.32 4.98 9.46
CA ILE A 172 -3.07 5.75 8.45
C ILE A 172 -4.00 4.82 7.70
N CYS A 173 -5.30 5.17 7.68
CA CYS A 173 -6.31 4.44 6.94
C CYS A 173 -6.98 5.36 5.93
N GLN A 174 -6.79 5.08 4.66
CA GLN A 174 -7.36 5.85 3.55
C GLN A 174 -8.87 5.60 3.41
N PRO A 175 -9.60 6.45 2.66
CA PRO A 175 -11.06 6.37 2.59
C PRO A 175 -11.58 5.01 2.14
N GLY A 176 -12.63 4.53 2.81
CA GLY A 176 -13.37 3.34 2.42
C GLY A 176 -12.68 2.00 2.68
N ALA A 177 -11.47 1.96 3.23
CA ALA A 177 -10.80 0.70 3.55
C ALA A 177 -11.61 -0.12 4.57
N ALA A 178 -11.57 -1.45 4.43
CA ALA A 178 -12.28 -2.40 5.29
C ALA A 178 -11.29 -3.36 5.96
N ILE A 179 -11.18 -3.30 7.28
CA ILE A 179 -10.24 -4.08 8.07
C ILE A 179 -11.02 -4.99 9.02
N GLY A 180 -10.80 -6.30 8.93
CA GLY A 180 -11.46 -7.28 9.77
C GLY A 180 -12.82 -7.75 9.25
N ALA A 181 -13.06 -7.67 7.94
CA ALA A 181 -14.18 -8.38 7.30
C ALA A 181 -13.97 -9.90 7.37
N ASP A 182 -15.06 -10.67 7.30
CA ASP A 182 -14.95 -12.14 7.26
C ASP A 182 -14.13 -12.61 6.07
N GLY A 183 -13.23 -13.56 6.30
CA GLY A 183 -12.51 -14.24 5.24
C GLY A 183 -13.44 -15.01 4.30
N PHE A 184 -13.09 -15.04 3.02
CA PHE A 184 -13.80 -15.82 2.02
C PHE A 184 -13.39 -17.30 2.12
N SER A 185 -14.04 -18.04 3.02
CA SER A 185 -13.72 -19.43 3.31
C SER A 185 -14.96 -20.30 3.27
N PHE A 186 -14.97 -21.24 2.34
CA PHE A 186 -16.09 -22.16 2.11
C PHE A 186 -15.59 -23.57 1.83
N VAL A 187 -16.37 -24.56 2.24
CA VAL A 187 -16.11 -25.99 2.06
C VAL A 187 -17.39 -26.67 1.59
N THR A 188 -17.27 -27.85 1.00
CA THR A 188 -18.39 -28.72 0.67
C THR A 188 -18.44 -29.89 1.65
N PRO A 189 -19.62 -30.52 1.93
CA PRO A 189 -19.72 -31.70 2.81
C PRO A 189 -18.84 -32.85 2.35
N GLU A 190 -18.79 -33.10 1.03
CA GLU A 190 -17.91 -34.09 0.41
C GLU A 190 -16.73 -33.37 -0.27
N LYS A 191 -15.68 -34.08 -0.61
CA LYS A 191 -14.52 -33.56 -1.33
C LYS A 191 -14.94 -32.81 -2.58
N SER A 192 -14.55 -31.55 -2.67
CA SER A 192 -14.90 -30.67 -3.79
C SER A 192 -14.05 -30.94 -5.02
N GLY A 193 -14.60 -30.62 -6.21
CA GLY A 193 -13.79 -30.63 -7.43
C GLY A 193 -12.61 -29.66 -7.40
N VAL A 194 -12.63 -28.62 -6.55
CA VAL A 194 -11.49 -27.71 -6.34
C VAL A 194 -10.37 -28.39 -5.54
N GLU A 195 -10.72 -29.14 -4.49
CA GLU A 195 -9.76 -29.92 -3.71
C GLU A 195 -9.14 -31.03 -4.55
N GLU A 196 -9.97 -31.74 -5.34
CA GLU A 196 -9.51 -32.78 -6.27
C GLU A 196 -8.50 -32.23 -7.29
N ILE A 197 -8.80 -31.09 -7.96
CA ILE A 197 -7.92 -30.45 -8.93
C ILE A 197 -6.60 -30.02 -8.30
N ARG A 198 -6.60 -29.51 -7.07
CA ARG A 198 -5.39 -29.14 -6.35
C ARG A 198 -4.45 -30.31 -6.08
N GLU A 199 -5.00 -31.46 -5.70
CA GLU A 199 -4.22 -32.68 -5.43
C GLU A 199 -3.72 -33.36 -6.72
N THR A 200 -4.53 -33.36 -7.78
CA THR A 200 -4.25 -34.09 -9.02
C THR A 200 -3.61 -33.24 -10.11
N LEU A 201 -3.41 -31.93 -9.86
CA LEU A 201 -2.92 -30.97 -10.86
C LEU A 201 -3.81 -30.90 -12.12
N GLY A 202 -5.12 -30.94 -11.91
CA GLY A 202 -6.11 -30.65 -12.97
C GLY A 202 -6.89 -31.88 -13.49
N GLN A 203 -6.75 -33.05 -12.89
CA GLN A 203 -7.59 -34.22 -13.20
C GLN A 203 -8.86 -34.21 -12.33
N ARG A 204 -10.00 -34.61 -12.90
CA ARG A 204 -11.28 -34.76 -12.22
C ARG A 204 -11.88 -36.12 -12.54
N GLU A 205 -12.30 -36.83 -11.49
CA GLU A 205 -12.95 -38.14 -11.67
C GLU A 205 -14.46 -38.04 -11.94
N GLY A 206 -15.08 -36.93 -11.52
CA GLY A 206 -16.51 -36.72 -11.76
C GLY A 206 -16.96 -35.27 -11.55
N ILE A 207 -18.21 -35.00 -11.91
CA ILE A 207 -18.88 -33.72 -11.66
C ILE A 207 -20.12 -34.00 -10.84
N THR A 208 -20.11 -33.60 -9.57
CA THR A 208 -21.25 -33.68 -8.67
C THR A 208 -21.73 -32.27 -8.29
N ALA A 209 -23.04 -32.11 -8.18
CA ALA A 209 -23.62 -30.88 -7.65
C ALA A 209 -23.29 -30.78 -6.17
N GLN A 210 -22.70 -29.67 -5.75
CA GLN A 210 -22.27 -29.44 -4.38
C GLN A 210 -22.75 -28.07 -3.89
N SER A 211 -23.00 -27.94 -2.61
CA SER A 211 -23.36 -26.67 -1.94
C SER A 211 -22.22 -26.20 -1.04
N TRP A 212 -22.03 -24.87 -1.00
CA TRP A 212 -21.00 -24.27 -0.18
C TRP A 212 -21.47 -24.05 1.25
N THR A 213 -20.69 -24.55 2.21
CA THR A 213 -20.86 -24.28 3.64
C THR A 213 -19.80 -23.28 4.08
N ARG A 214 -20.21 -22.21 4.75
CA ARG A 214 -19.31 -21.17 5.23
C ARG A 214 -18.47 -21.67 6.41
N ILE A 215 -17.19 -21.42 6.38
CA ILE A 215 -16.31 -21.48 7.54
C ILE A 215 -16.25 -20.07 8.12
N HIS A 216 -16.72 -19.91 9.38
CA HIS A 216 -16.78 -18.61 10.05
C HIS A 216 -15.39 -18.15 10.51
N SER A 217 -15.17 -16.84 10.45
CA SER A 217 -13.93 -16.19 10.88
C SER A 217 -14.04 -15.82 12.37
N LEU A 218 -13.32 -16.53 13.22
CA LEU A 218 -13.31 -16.34 14.69
C LEU A 218 -12.13 -15.49 15.17
N GLY A 219 -11.04 -15.41 14.39
CA GLY A 219 -9.89 -14.57 14.63
C GLY A 219 -10.19 -13.08 14.38
N ALA A 220 -9.18 -12.26 14.40
CA ALA A 220 -9.24 -10.83 14.14
C ALA A 220 -8.15 -10.41 13.14
N VAL A 221 -7.75 -9.13 13.19
CA VAL A 221 -6.60 -8.57 12.49
C VAL A 221 -5.72 -7.86 13.51
N THR A 222 -4.43 -8.09 13.43
CA THR A 222 -3.42 -7.38 14.22
C THR A 222 -2.49 -6.59 13.28
N ILE A 223 -2.38 -5.30 13.48
CA ILE A 223 -1.60 -4.36 12.67
C ILE A 223 -0.57 -3.66 13.56
N GLY A 224 0.68 -3.60 13.10
CA GLY A 224 1.78 -2.94 13.80
C GLY A 224 1.72 -1.41 13.71
N ASN A 225 2.84 -0.78 14.10
CA ASN A 225 3.01 0.68 14.07
C ASN A 225 3.36 1.18 12.66
N ASP A 226 3.10 2.47 12.39
CA ASP A 226 3.48 3.13 11.15
C ASP A 226 2.95 2.45 9.87
N VAL A 227 1.86 1.71 9.96
CA VAL A 227 1.22 1.05 8.81
C VAL A 227 0.27 2.01 8.11
N GLU A 228 0.27 1.98 6.78
CA GLU A 228 -0.71 2.70 5.97
C GLU A 228 -1.51 1.73 5.10
N ILE A 229 -2.84 1.90 5.08
CA ILE A 229 -3.76 1.10 4.27
C ILE A 229 -4.49 2.02 3.30
N GLY A 230 -4.31 1.75 2.01
CA GLY A 230 -4.84 2.51 0.89
C GLY A 230 -6.37 2.48 0.76
N ALA A 231 -6.88 3.36 -0.10
CA ALA A 231 -8.32 3.51 -0.30
C ALA A 231 -8.96 2.23 -0.84
N ASN A 232 -10.10 1.86 -0.23
CA ASN A 232 -10.86 0.64 -0.57
C ASN A 232 -10.04 -0.66 -0.51
N ALA A 233 -8.90 -0.68 0.17
CA ALA A 233 -8.19 -1.92 0.46
C ALA A 233 -8.97 -2.75 1.49
N CYS A 234 -8.87 -4.08 1.37
CA CYS A 234 -9.54 -5.02 2.26
C CYS A 234 -8.53 -5.91 2.97
N VAL A 235 -8.69 -6.06 4.28
CA VAL A 235 -7.90 -6.99 5.10
C VAL A 235 -8.88 -7.91 5.83
N ASP A 236 -8.92 -9.16 5.43
CA ASP A 236 -9.82 -10.15 6.02
C ASP A 236 -9.31 -10.60 7.40
N ARG A 237 -10.22 -10.83 8.31
CA ARG A 237 -9.91 -11.42 9.61
C ARG A 237 -9.57 -12.92 9.46
N GLY A 238 -8.75 -13.41 10.35
CA GLY A 238 -8.38 -14.82 10.32
C GLY A 238 -9.50 -15.77 10.74
N THR A 239 -9.37 -17.02 10.33
CA THR A 239 -10.34 -18.08 10.70
C THR A 239 -10.27 -18.40 12.19
N ILE A 240 -9.09 -18.67 12.72
CA ILE A 240 -8.84 -18.92 14.16
C ILE A 240 -7.80 -17.93 14.68
N ARG A 241 -6.56 -17.95 14.12
CA ARG A 241 -5.53 -16.96 14.42
C ARG A 241 -5.77 -15.69 13.62
N ASP A 242 -5.23 -14.58 14.07
CA ASP A 242 -5.34 -13.30 13.38
C ASP A 242 -4.64 -13.29 12.02
N THR A 243 -5.11 -12.43 11.13
CA THR A 243 -4.33 -11.90 10.02
C THR A 243 -3.41 -10.82 10.59
N VAL A 244 -2.12 -10.82 10.20
CA VAL A 244 -1.10 -9.96 10.81
C VAL A 244 -0.40 -9.11 9.76
N ILE A 245 -0.20 -7.82 10.08
CA ILE A 245 0.58 -6.88 9.27
C ILE A 245 1.65 -6.23 10.17
N GLY A 246 2.92 -6.41 9.81
CA GLY A 246 4.07 -5.89 10.54
C GLY A 246 4.27 -4.38 10.40
N ASP A 247 5.08 -3.82 11.31
CA ASP A 247 5.39 -2.39 11.39
C ASP A 247 5.89 -1.83 10.05
N GLY A 248 5.60 -0.57 9.77
CA GLY A 248 6.13 0.17 8.63
C GLY A 248 5.55 -0.21 7.26
N THR A 249 4.77 -1.28 7.16
CA THR A 249 4.22 -1.80 5.91
C THR A 249 3.18 -0.85 5.30
N LYS A 250 3.23 -0.70 3.97
CA LYS A 250 2.33 0.16 3.18
C LYS A 250 1.55 -0.67 2.18
N LEU A 251 0.23 -0.56 2.26
CA LEU A 251 -0.71 -1.13 1.30
C LEU A 251 -1.31 0.01 0.48
N ASP A 252 -1.19 -0.08 -0.82
CA ASP A 252 -1.79 0.87 -1.76
C ASP A 252 -3.30 0.58 -1.97
N ASN A 253 -3.94 1.37 -2.78
CA ASN A 253 -5.38 1.29 -3.05
C ASN A 253 -5.77 -0.07 -3.64
N LEU A 254 -6.95 -0.57 -3.24
CA LEU A 254 -7.53 -1.81 -3.75
C LEU A 254 -6.69 -3.08 -3.46
N VAL A 255 -5.74 -3.03 -2.54
CA VAL A 255 -5.02 -4.22 -2.08
C VAL A 255 -5.99 -5.13 -1.33
N HIS A 256 -5.91 -6.43 -1.59
CA HIS A 256 -6.67 -7.45 -0.86
C HIS A 256 -5.74 -8.40 -0.11
N ILE A 257 -5.92 -8.48 1.20
CA ILE A 257 -5.22 -9.41 2.09
C ILE A 257 -6.23 -10.44 2.60
N GLY A 258 -6.06 -11.68 2.17
CA GLY A 258 -6.92 -12.80 2.58
C GLY A 258 -6.73 -13.21 4.04
N HIS A 259 -7.63 -14.04 4.52
CA HIS A 259 -7.63 -14.51 5.90
C HIS A 259 -6.33 -15.26 6.30
N ASN A 260 -5.90 -15.09 7.54
CA ASN A 260 -4.71 -15.76 8.11
C ASN A 260 -3.37 -15.43 7.41
N VAL A 261 -3.32 -14.41 6.57
CA VAL A 261 -2.06 -13.93 5.98
C VAL A 261 -1.20 -13.29 7.05
N GLU A 262 0.10 -13.53 7.00
CA GLU A 262 1.10 -12.89 7.84
C GLU A 262 2.02 -12.06 6.92
N ILE A 263 2.08 -10.74 7.15
CA ILE A 263 2.96 -9.83 6.41
C ILE A 263 4.00 -9.27 7.37
N GLY A 264 5.26 -9.33 6.98
CA GLY A 264 6.39 -8.79 7.73
C GLY A 264 6.44 -7.27 7.76
N ARG A 265 7.59 -6.73 8.16
CA ARG A 265 7.81 -5.30 8.33
C ARG A 265 8.30 -4.64 7.04
N ASP A 266 8.03 -3.32 6.94
CA ASP A 266 8.55 -2.46 5.87
C ASP A 266 8.26 -2.95 4.46
N CYS A 267 7.14 -3.67 4.25
CA CYS A 267 6.70 -4.12 2.95
C CYS A 267 6.00 -3.00 2.17
N LEU A 268 6.08 -3.07 0.84
CA LEU A 268 5.37 -2.18 -0.08
C LEU A 268 4.50 -3.00 -1.03
N LEU A 269 3.20 -2.97 -0.81
CA LEU A 269 2.20 -3.67 -1.62
C LEU A 269 1.46 -2.65 -2.47
N CYS A 270 1.81 -2.59 -3.76
CA CYS A 270 1.25 -1.59 -4.69
C CYS A 270 -0.19 -1.92 -5.11
N GLY A 271 -0.81 -1.01 -5.84
CA GLY A 271 -2.24 -1.06 -6.17
C GLY A 271 -2.71 -2.40 -6.75
N GLN A 272 -3.85 -2.87 -6.28
CA GLN A 272 -4.50 -4.10 -6.71
C GLN A 272 -3.70 -5.40 -6.46
N VAL A 273 -2.71 -5.38 -5.58
CA VAL A 273 -2.07 -6.63 -5.12
C VAL A 273 -3.10 -7.47 -4.38
N GLY A 274 -3.13 -8.76 -4.68
CA GLY A 274 -3.96 -9.75 -3.99
C GLY A 274 -3.09 -10.84 -3.36
N ILE A 275 -3.25 -11.06 -2.05
CA ILE A 275 -2.58 -12.14 -1.32
C ILE A 275 -3.63 -13.11 -0.80
N ALA A 276 -3.59 -14.33 -1.31
CA ALA A 276 -4.55 -15.36 -0.92
C ALA A 276 -4.27 -15.89 0.50
N GLY A 277 -5.28 -16.53 1.08
CA GLY A 277 -5.30 -16.91 2.49
C GLY A 277 -4.11 -17.76 2.96
N SER A 278 -3.75 -17.62 4.22
CA SER A 278 -2.71 -18.40 4.91
C SER A 278 -1.29 -18.27 4.35
N SER A 279 -1.04 -17.32 3.47
CA SER A 279 0.31 -17.07 2.94
C SER A 279 1.14 -16.23 3.90
N LYS A 280 2.47 -16.39 3.82
CA LYS A 280 3.44 -15.66 4.63
C LYS A 280 4.33 -14.80 3.76
N ILE A 281 4.37 -13.51 4.04
CA ILE A 281 5.19 -12.51 3.37
C ILE A 281 6.26 -12.07 4.36
N GLY A 282 7.52 -12.17 3.99
CA GLY A 282 8.66 -11.75 4.81
C GLY A 282 8.78 -10.23 4.95
N ASP A 283 9.89 -9.79 5.51
CA ASP A 283 10.19 -8.38 5.71
C ASP A 283 10.67 -7.72 4.39
N ARG A 284 10.40 -6.42 4.21
CA ARG A 284 10.88 -5.57 3.09
C ARG A 284 10.52 -6.09 1.71
N VAL A 285 9.44 -6.83 1.60
CA VAL A 285 8.95 -7.35 0.32
C VAL A 285 8.27 -6.23 -0.47
N VAL A 286 8.58 -6.14 -1.77
CA VAL A 286 7.93 -5.22 -2.70
C VAL A 286 7.15 -6.01 -3.73
N LEU A 287 5.82 -5.87 -3.70
CA LEU A 287 4.95 -6.40 -4.74
C LEU A 287 4.40 -5.23 -5.56
N ALA A 288 4.85 -5.11 -6.80
CA ALA A 288 4.37 -4.07 -7.70
C ALA A 288 2.90 -4.31 -8.10
N GLY A 289 2.28 -3.32 -8.72
CA GLY A 289 0.84 -3.33 -9.00
C GLY A 289 0.34 -4.60 -9.68
N GLN A 290 -0.85 -5.06 -9.28
CA GLN A 290 -1.54 -6.25 -9.79
C GLN A 290 -0.81 -7.58 -9.57
N CYS A 291 0.20 -7.65 -8.72
CA CYS A 291 0.77 -8.92 -8.31
C CYS A 291 -0.27 -9.79 -7.59
N GLY A 292 -0.17 -11.09 -7.76
CA GLY A 292 -0.98 -12.07 -7.06
C GLY A 292 -0.12 -13.12 -6.37
N VAL A 293 -0.44 -13.42 -5.11
CA VAL A 293 0.24 -14.46 -4.32
C VAL A 293 -0.77 -15.57 -4.03
N ASN A 294 -0.41 -16.81 -4.37
CA ASN A 294 -1.26 -17.97 -4.15
C ASN A 294 -1.42 -18.31 -2.67
N ASP A 295 -2.42 -19.11 -2.32
CA ASP A 295 -2.69 -19.54 -0.96
C ASP A 295 -1.62 -20.50 -0.41
N ASN A 296 -1.41 -20.46 0.90
CA ASN A 296 -0.51 -21.36 1.64
C ASN A 296 0.94 -21.42 1.16
N ILE A 297 1.47 -20.32 0.62
CA ILE A 297 2.89 -20.21 0.22
C ILE A 297 3.61 -19.16 1.06
N PHE A 298 4.94 -19.17 0.97
CA PHE A 298 5.75 -18.08 1.52
C PHE A 298 6.47 -17.29 0.43
N VAL A 299 6.61 -15.99 0.67
CA VAL A 299 7.48 -15.07 -0.05
C VAL A 299 8.51 -14.58 0.95
N GLY A 300 9.77 -14.93 0.74
CA GLY A 300 10.86 -14.61 1.67
C GLY A 300 11.19 -13.13 1.72
N ASP A 301 12.03 -12.75 2.68
CA ASP A 301 12.47 -11.37 2.88
C ASP A 301 13.12 -10.80 1.61
N ASP A 302 13.00 -9.47 1.43
CA ASP A 302 13.66 -8.73 0.36
C ASP A 302 13.30 -9.19 -1.07
N VAL A 303 12.17 -9.89 -1.25
CA VAL A 303 11.67 -10.25 -2.59
C VAL A 303 11.08 -9.01 -3.26
N ILE A 304 11.43 -8.79 -4.53
CA ILE A 304 10.85 -7.75 -5.38
C ILE A 304 10.14 -8.41 -6.55
N ALA A 305 8.83 -8.23 -6.67
CA ALA A 305 8.03 -8.71 -7.81
C ALA A 305 7.57 -7.54 -8.69
N GLY A 306 7.91 -7.61 -9.98
CA GLY A 306 7.45 -6.65 -10.99
C GLY A 306 5.94 -6.73 -11.23
N GLY A 307 5.37 -5.67 -11.84
CA GLY A 307 3.91 -5.57 -12.05
C GLY A 307 3.30 -6.75 -12.77
N GLY A 308 2.11 -7.16 -12.34
CA GLY A 308 1.35 -8.27 -12.91
C GLY A 308 1.89 -9.67 -12.60
N THR A 309 2.97 -9.80 -11.82
CA THR A 309 3.57 -11.11 -11.49
C THR A 309 2.60 -11.96 -10.67
N LYS A 310 2.46 -13.24 -11.05
CA LYS A 310 1.67 -14.23 -10.31
C LYS A 310 2.61 -15.25 -9.65
N ILE A 311 2.65 -15.25 -8.32
CA ILE A 311 3.51 -16.11 -7.51
C ILE A 311 2.69 -17.31 -7.07
N PHE A 312 2.90 -18.47 -7.72
CA PHE A 312 2.15 -19.70 -7.45
C PHE A 312 2.86 -20.65 -6.50
N THR A 313 4.17 -20.47 -6.29
CA THR A 313 5.01 -21.33 -5.45
C THR A 313 5.85 -20.48 -4.54
N ASN A 314 6.43 -21.12 -3.51
CA ASN A 314 7.33 -20.46 -2.57
C ASN A 314 8.42 -19.65 -3.27
N ALA A 315 8.62 -18.42 -2.86
CA ALA A 315 9.68 -17.54 -3.37
C ALA A 315 10.75 -17.35 -2.28
N PRO A 316 11.98 -17.91 -2.44
CA PRO A 316 13.06 -17.67 -1.49
C PRO A 316 13.46 -16.20 -1.38
N ALA A 317 14.01 -15.82 -0.22
CA ALA A 317 14.44 -14.45 0.07
C ALA A 317 15.38 -13.87 -1.00
N GLY A 318 15.33 -12.56 -1.21
CA GLY A 318 16.19 -11.79 -2.10
C GLY A 318 15.94 -12.02 -3.59
N ARG A 319 14.85 -12.68 -3.98
CA ARG A 319 14.54 -12.92 -5.40
C ARG A 319 13.90 -11.70 -6.06
N VAL A 320 14.29 -11.44 -7.31
CA VAL A 320 13.60 -10.52 -8.21
C VAL A 320 12.76 -11.33 -9.18
N LEU A 321 11.45 -11.10 -9.19
CA LEU A 321 10.48 -11.87 -9.96
C LEU A 321 9.80 -10.97 -11.00
N LEU A 322 9.58 -11.49 -12.21
CA LEU A 322 8.86 -10.79 -13.27
C LEU A 322 8.03 -11.78 -14.07
N GLY A 323 6.77 -11.43 -14.31
CA GLY A 323 5.86 -12.21 -15.16
C GLY A 323 5.04 -11.33 -16.11
N TYR A 324 4.68 -11.90 -17.24
CA TYR A 324 3.72 -11.32 -18.21
C TYR A 324 4.02 -9.89 -18.71
N PRO A 325 5.25 -9.58 -19.22
CA PRO A 325 5.48 -8.30 -19.88
C PRO A 325 4.61 -8.19 -21.14
N ALA A 326 4.10 -7.01 -21.42
CA ALA A 326 3.35 -6.74 -22.65
C ALA A 326 4.29 -6.83 -23.85
N VAL A 327 3.86 -7.55 -24.87
CA VAL A 327 4.52 -7.63 -26.17
C VAL A 327 3.51 -7.32 -27.28
N LYS A 328 3.96 -7.07 -28.51
CA LYS A 328 3.04 -6.89 -29.65
C LYS A 328 2.12 -8.10 -29.78
N MET A 329 0.84 -7.86 -30.15
CA MET A 329 -0.18 -8.90 -30.22
C MET A 329 0.23 -10.07 -31.15
N GLU A 330 0.82 -9.77 -32.29
CA GLU A 330 1.33 -10.79 -33.21
C GLU A 330 2.37 -11.68 -32.55
N THR A 331 3.37 -11.08 -31.89
CA THR A 331 4.42 -11.79 -31.13
C THR A 331 3.80 -12.65 -30.03
N HIS A 332 2.83 -12.10 -29.27
CA HIS A 332 2.13 -12.87 -28.23
C HIS A 332 1.44 -14.12 -28.80
N LEU A 333 0.73 -13.96 -29.91
CA LEU A 333 0.02 -15.07 -30.55
C LEU A 333 1.00 -16.15 -31.08
N GLU A 334 2.15 -15.75 -31.60
CA GLU A 334 3.21 -16.69 -32.04
C GLU A 334 3.82 -17.43 -30.83
N MET A 335 4.14 -16.71 -29.76
CA MET A 335 4.64 -17.31 -28.51
C MET A 335 3.66 -18.32 -27.95
N GLN A 336 2.36 -18.00 -27.90
CA GLN A 336 1.32 -18.90 -27.39
C GLN A 336 1.15 -20.13 -28.29
N LYS A 337 1.23 -19.98 -29.61
CA LYS A 337 1.21 -21.12 -30.56
C LYS A 337 2.42 -22.03 -30.35
N ALA A 338 3.60 -21.46 -30.18
CA ALA A 338 4.83 -22.21 -29.91
C ALA A 338 4.75 -23.00 -28.59
N LEU A 339 4.35 -22.35 -27.49
CA LEU A 339 4.17 -22.99 -26.19
C LEU A 339 3.19 -24.16 -26.24
N ARG A 340 2.03 -24.03 -26.94
CA ARG A 340 1.07 -25.13 -27.08
C ARG A 340 1.61 -26.32 -27.88
N ARG A 341 2.55 -26.10 -28.79
CA ARG A 341 3.16 -27.15 -29.63
C ARG A 341 4.36 -27.81 -28.91
N LEU A 342 5.00 -27.10 -28.00
CA LEU A 342 6.22 -27.54 -27.31
C LEU A 342 6.10 -28.96 -26.69
N PRO A 343 5.03 -29.33 -25.96
CA PRO A 343 4.91 -30.68 -25.40
C PRO A 343 4.90 -31.81 -26.43
N ARG A 344 4.29 -31.59 -27.61
CA ARG A 344 4.28 -32.57 -28.70
C ARG A 344 5.67 -32.67 -29.35
N TRP A 345 6.31 -31.54 -29.58
CA TRP A 345 7.67 -31.48 -30.11
C TRP A 345 8.67 -32.18 -29.18
N MET A 346 8.64 -31.93 -27.91
CA MET A 346 9.51 -32.61 -26.91
C MET A 346 9.33 -34.12 -26.93
N LYS A 347 8.07 -34.63 -27.03
CA LYS A 347 7.81 -36.07 -27.16
C LYS A 347 8.39 -36.65 -28.45
N SER A 348 8.32 -35.93 -29.54
CA SER A 348 8.91 -36.42 -30.84
C SER A 348 10.42 -36.50 -30.77
N VAL A 349 11.09 -35.55 -30.13
CA VAL A 349 12.55 -35.55 -29.98
C VAL A 349 13.02 -36.70 -29.08
N SER A 350 12.37 -36.95 -27.93
CA SER A 350 12.72 -38.06 -27.06
C SER A 350 12.53 -39.42 -27.74
N GLN A 351 11.45 -39.63 -28.53
CA GLN A 351 11.22 -40.86 -29.28
C GLN A 351 12.23 -41.09 -30.42
N THR A 352 12.85 -40.02 -30.93
CA THR A 352 13.90 -40.14 -31.95
C THR A 352 15.25 -40.54 -31.32
N ALA A 353 15.56 -39.97 -30.15
CA ALA A 353 16.77 -40.30 -29.39
C ALA A 353 16.75 -41.77 -28.93
N ASP A 354 15.59 -42.29 -28.49
CA ASP A 354 15.45 -43.72 -28.07
C ASP A 354 15.55 -44.72 -29.25
N LYS A 355 15.42 -44.26 -30.51
CA LYS A 355 15.54 -45.10 -31.69
C LYS A 355 16.97 -45.14 -32.28
N GLU A 356 17.81 -44.20 -31.86
CA GLU A 356 19.23 -44.12 -32.28
C GLU A 356 20.19 -44.67 -31.22
N SER A 357 19.71 -45.07 -30.07
CA SER A 357 20.41 -45.79 -29.04
C SER A 357 20.11 -47.30 -29.10
#